data_3c5096d5ed21ff7af4cc6dcc86e0e857
#
_entry.id   3c5096d5ed21ff7af4cc6dcc86e0e857
#
_cell.length_a   1.000
_cell.length_b   1.000
_cell.length_c   1.000
_cell.angle_alpha   90.00
_cell.angle_beta   90.00
_cell.angle_gamma   90.00
#
_symmetry.space_group_name_H-M   'P 1'
#
loop_
_entity.id
_entity.type
_entity.pdbx_description
1 polymer ?
#
loop_
_entity_poly.entity_id
_entity_poly.type
_entity_poly.pdbx_seq_one_letter_code
_entity_poly.pdbx_strand_id
1 'polypeptide(L)'
;MLNLIGTYECKVDAKGRLALPMGLRKQIGEIVEDGFVLKRSVFQPCLELYPMSEWNAVMQQVGKLNRFKQKNNEFIRRFSAGVKPVEVDGSGRVQIAKDLVAFANIDKEVVISSAINIIEIWDKELYEKAVNPDDTDFAALAEDVMGNEDDNEIS
;
A
#
# COMPACT_ATOMS: atom_id res chain seq x y z
N MET A 1 4.34 -9.17 -15.11
CA MET A 1 4.13 -8.88 -13.69
C MET A 1 4.49 -7.43 -13.38
N LEU A 2 3.63 -6.75 -12.66
CA LEU A 2 3.87 -5.35 -12.30
C LEU A 2 4.98 -5.26 -11.25
N ASN A 3 5.94 -4.38 -11.49
CA ASN A 3 7.07 -4.15 -10.59
C ASN A 3 7.35 -2.66 -10.55
N LEU A 4 6.75 -1.99 -9.59
CA LEU A 4 6.86 -0.54 -9.44
C LEU A 4 8.15 -0.17 -8.74
N ILE A 5 8.74 0.95 -9.16
CA ILE A 5 10.03 1.40 -8.65
C ILE A 5 9.93 2.85 -8.19
N GLY A 6 10.40 3.12 -6.99
CA GLY A 6 10.63 4.46 -6.53
C GLY A 6 10.00 4.81 -5.20
N THR A 7 10.61 5.79 -4.55
CA THR A 7 10.14 6.39 -3.31
C THR A 7 10.14 7.90 -3.53
N TYR A 8 9.03 8.54 -3.20
CA TYR A 8 8.81 9.95 -3.54
C TYR A 8 8.22 10.70 -2.36
N GLU A 9 8.73 11.91 -2.11
CA GLU A 9 8.13 12.81 -1.14
C GLU A 9 7.10 13.69 -1.84
N CYS A 10 5.90 13.76 -1.30
CA CYS A 10 4.77 14.46 -1.90
C CYS A 10 3.97 15.19 -0.84
N LYS A 11 2.98 15.96 -1.28
CA LYS A 11 2.10 16.69 -0.37
C LYS A 11 0.65 16.38 -0.66
N VAL A 12 -0.14 16.31 0.40
CA VAL A 12 -1.60 16.17 0.31
C VAL A 12 -2.18 17.57 0.54
N ASP A 13 -3.12 17.99 -0.31
CA ASP A 13 -3.74 19.30 -0.15
C ASP A 13 -4.83 19.28 0.94
N ALA A 14 -5.40 20.45 1.23
CA ALA A 14 -6.40 20.60 2.29
C ALA A 14 -7.66 19.79 2.04
N LYS A 15 -7.91 19.38 0.79
CA LYS A 15 -9.08 18.58 0.43
C LYS A 15 -8.79 17.09 0.36
N GLY A 16 -7.59 16.67 0.76
CA GLY A 16 -7.20 15.26 0.76
C GLY A 16 -6.76 14.74 -0.60
N ARG A 17 -6.40 15.62 -1.53
CA ARG A 17 -5.95 15.19 -2.86
C ARG A 17 -4.44 15.07 -2.89
N LEU A 18 -3.97 13.97 -3.47
CA LEU A 18 -2.55 13.64 -3.58
C LEU A 18 -2.19 13.54 -5.06
N ALA A 19 -1.29 14.39 -5.52
CA ALA A 19 -0.78 14.31 -6.90
C ALA A 19 0.29 13.23 -6.96
N LEU A 20 0.08 12.25 -7.82
CA LEU A 20 1.07 11.19 -8.01
C LEU A 20 2.29 11.73 -8.75
N PRO A 21 3.51 11.36 -8.32
CA PRO A 21 4.73 11.81 -8.99
C PRO A 21 4.80 11.34 -10.44
N MET A 22 5.39 12.17 -11.29
CA MET A 22 5.48 11.87 -12.72
C MET A 22 6.20 10.54 -13.00
N GLY A 23 7.26 10.25 -12.26
CA GLY A 23 7.97 8.97 -12.41
C GLY A 23 7.11 7.76 -12.14
N LEU A 24 6.19 7.86 -11.19
CA LEU A 24 5.25 6.79 -10.89
C LEU A 24 4.12 6.76 -11.91
N ARG A 25 3.62 7.94 -12.31
CA ARG A 25 2.55 8.02 -13.31
C ARG A 25 2.93 7.37 -14.63
N LYS A 26 4.18 7.49 -15.04
CA LYS A 26 4.68 6.81 -16.25
C LYS A 26 4.63 5.30 -16.12
N GLN A 27 4.94 4.78 -14.94
CA GLN A 27 4.95 3.34 -14.71
C GLN A 27 3.55 2.74 -14.70
N ILE A 28 2.55 3.50 -14.26
CA ILE A 28 1.17 3.01 -14.17
C ILE A 28 0.30 3.45 -15.35
N GLY A 29 0.89 4.07 -16.38
CA GLY A 29 0.14 4.68 -17.48
C GLY A 29 -0.85 3.78 -18.17
N GLU A 30 -0.52 2.51 -18.36
CA GLU A 30 -1.39 1.55 -19.03
C GLU A 30 -2.52 1.03 -18.15
N ILE A 31 -2.34 1.05 -16.83
CA ILE A 31 -3.30 0.48 -15.88
C ILE A 31 -4.14 1.54 -15.17
N VAL A 32 -3.89 2.83 -15.45
CA VAL A 32 -4.57 3.92 -14.75
C VAL A 32 -6.08 3.91 -15.01
N GLU A 33 -6.50 3.50 -16.21
CA GLU A 33 -7.91 3.47 -16.58
C GLU A 33 -8.71 2.40 -15.84
N ASP A 34 -8.05 1.32 -15.43
CA ASP A 34 -8.72 0.25 -14.69
C ASP A 34 -9.05 0.66 -13.25
N GLY A 35 -8.45 1.75 -12.77
CA GLY A 35 -8.68 2.26 -11.44
C GLY A 35 -7.84 1.55 -10.40
N PHE A 36 -8.05 1.98 -9.16
CA PHE A 36 -7.27 1.51 -8.02
C PHE A 36 -8.19 1.28 -6.83
N VAL A 37 -7.66 0.60 -5.83
CA VAL A 37 -8.32 0.45 -4.53
C VAL A 37 -7.38 0.97 -3.46
N LEU A 38 -7.90 1.82 -2.60
CA LEU A 38 -7.15 2.39 -1.49
C LEU A 38 -7.66 1.81 -0.19
N LYS A 39 -6.75 1.35 0.68
CA LYS A 39 -7.11 0.72 1.92
C LYS A 39 -6.08 0.95 3.02
N ARG A 40 -6.45 0.62 4.24
CA ARG A 40 -5.55 0.59 5.38
C ARG A 40 -4.60 -0.59 5.26
N SER A 41 -3.33 -0.38 5.59
CA SER A 41 -2.40 -1.50 5.73
C SER A 41 -2.80 -2.36 6.92
N VAL A 42 -2.53 -3.66 6.83
CA VAL A 42 -2.83 -4.60 7.91
C VAL A 42 -1.85 -4.43 9.07
N PHE A 43 -0.58 -4.22 8.78
CA PHE A 43 0.47 -4.29 9.79
C PHE A 43 1.07 -2.95 10.19
N GLN A 44 0.76 -1.88 9.46
CA GLN A 44 1.38 -0.58 9.68
C GLN A 44 0.34 0.53 9.57
N PRO A 45 0.60 1.69 10.20
CA PRO A 45 -0.32 2.84 10.10
C PRO A 45 -0.09 3.62 8.81
N CYS A 46 -0.27 2.95 7.67
CA CYS A 46 -0.14 3.57 6.36
C CYS A 46 -1.27 3.09 5.46
N LEU A 47 -1.34 3.66 4.27
CA LEU A 47 -2.33 3.28 3.27
C LEU A 47 -1.66 2.49 2.17
N GLU A 48 -2.43 1.62 1.53
CA GLU A 48 -1.99 0.82 0.39
C GLU A 48 -2.89 1.14 -0.79
N LEU A 49 -2.27 1.50 -1.90
CA LEU A 49 -2.96 1.75 -3.16
C LEU A 49 -2.68 0.58 -4.08
N TYR A 50 -3.74 -0.19 -4.37
CA TYR A 50 -3.65 -1.37 -5.21
C TYR A 50 -4.11 -1.04 -6.61
N PRO A 51 -3.34 -1.35 -7.66
CA PRO A 51 -3.92 -1.45 -8.99
C PRO A 51 -5.07 -2.45 -8.98
N MET A 52 -6.11 -2.20 -9.77
CA MET A 52 -7.32 -3.03 -9.73
C MET A 52 -7.01 -4.51 -9.97
N SER A 53 -6.10 -4.83 -10.90
CA SER A 53 -5.72 -6.22 -11.17
C SER A 53 -5.10 -6.90 -9.95
N GLU A 54 -4.30 -6.15 -9.18
CA GLU A 54 -3.68 -6.69 -7.97
C GLU A 54 -4.69 -6.86 -6.84
N TRP A 55 -5.63 -5.93 -6.75
CA TRP A 55 -6.73 -6.04 -5.79
C TRP A 55 -7.57 -7.28 -6.08
N ASN A 56 -7.90 -7.50 -7.36
CA ASN A 56 -8.69 -8.67 -7.76
C ASN A 56 -7.97 -9.97 -7.42
N ALA A 57 -6.64 -10.02 -7.58
CA ALA A 57 -5.86 -11.20 -7.22
C ALA A 57 -5.94 -11.50 -5.72
N VAL A 58 -5.84 -10.46 -4.88
CA VAL A 58 -5.98 -10.62 -3.43
C VAL A 58 -7.40 -11.09 -3.08
N MET A 59 -8.41 -10.50 -3.72
CA MET A 59 -9.80 -10.85 -3.45
C MET A 59 -10.13 -12.30 -3.85
N GLN A 60 -9.47 -12.83 -4.87
CA GLN A 60 -9.64 -14.25 -5.21
C GLN A 60 -9.20 -15.16 -4.06
N GLN A 61 -8.10 -14.81 -3.40
CA GLN A 61 -7.63 -15.59 -2.25
C GLN A 61 -8.52 -15.40 -1.03
N VAL A 62 -8.89 -14.16 -0.74
CA VAL A 62 -9.78 -13.87 0.40
C VAL A 62 -11.14 -14.54 0.20
N GLY A 63 -11.65 -14.56 -1.03
CA GLY A 63 -12.93 -15.15 -1.35
C GLY A 63 -12.99 -16.66 -1.17
N LYS A 64 -11.84 -17.35 -1.06
CA LYS A 64 -11.78 -18.78 -0.82
C LYS A 64 -11.92 -19.14 0.65
N LEU A 65 -11.92 -18.18 1.54
CA LEU A 65 -12.01 -18.44 2.98
C LEU A 65 -13.38 -19.02 3.33
N ASN A 66 -13.37 -20.00 4.24
CA ASN A 66 -14.59 -20.63 4.72
C ASN A 66 -15.37 -19.62 5.60
N ARG A 67 -16.52 -19.14 5.09
CA ARG A 67 -17.33 -18.12 5.75
C ARG A 67 -18.11 -18.66 6.97
N PHE A 68 -18.08 -19.93 7.19
CA PHE A 68 -18.70 -20.54 8.38
C PHE A 68 -17.77 -20.57 9.59
N LYS A 69 -16.55 -20.04 9.45
CA LYS A 69 -15.65 -19.84 10.58
C LYS A 69 -15.67 -18.37 10.99
N GLN A 70 -15.95 -18.13 12.26
CA GLN A 70 -16.09 -16.76 12.79
C GLN A 70 -14.82 -15.95 12.60
N LYS A 71 -13.66 -16.55 12.81
CA LYS A 71 -12.38 -15.84 12.66
C LYS A 71 -12.15 -15.36 11.22
N ASN A 72 -12.62 -16.14 10.24
CA ASN A 72 -12.46 -15.75 8.84
C ASN A 72 -13.36 -14.57 8.50
N ASN A 73 -14.57 -14.53 9.03
CA ASN A 73 -15.47 -13.39 8.83
C ASN A 73 -14.92 -12.14 9.52
N GLU A 74 -14.32 -12.27 10.69
CA GLU A 74 -13.68 -11.17 11.37
C GLU A 74 -12.50 -10.62 10.56
N PHE A 75 -11.68 -11.52 10.02
CA PHE A 75 -10.57 -11.11 9.16
C PHE A 75 -11.07 -10.32 7.95
N ILE A 76 -12.08 -10.85 7.25
CA ILE A 76 -12.63 -10.18 6.06
C ILE A 76 -13.15 -8.79 6.41
N ARG A 77 -13.89 -8.69 7.52
CA ARG A 77 -14.45 -7.40 7.95
C ARG A 77 -13.36 -6.37 8.24
N ARG A 78 -12.34 -6.77 8.98
CA ARG A 78 -11.24 -5.88 9.35
C ARG A 78 -10.34 -5.56 8.15
N PHE A 79 -10.13 -6.52 7.27
CA PHE A 79 -9.36 -6.32 6.06
C PHE A 79 -10.04 -5.33 5.12
N SER A 80 -11.36 -5.37 5.05
CA SER A 80 -12.16 -4.55 4.15
C SER A 80 -12.58 -3.20 4.74
N ALA A 81 -12.27 -2.94 6.00
CA ALA A 81 -12.68 -1.70 6.65
C ALA A 81 -12.00 -0.50 5.99
N GLY A 82 -12.79 0.48 5.57
CA GLY A 82 -12.28 1.71 4.96
C GLY A 82 -11.86 1.59 3.50
N VAL A 83 -12.01 0.40 2.89
CA VAL A 83 -11.64 0.19 1.48
C VAL A 83 -12.46 1.09 0.56
N LYS A 84 -11.79 1.78 -0.37
CA LYS A 84 -12.43 2.68 -1.34
C LYS A 84 -11.90 2.41 -2.74
N PRO A 85 -12.78 2.25 -3.73
CA PRO A 85 -12.31 2.35 -5.12
C PRO A 85 -11.96 3.80 -5.40
N VAL A 86 -10.83 4.03 -6.06
CA VAL A 86 -10.37 5.38 -6.38
C VAL A 86 -9.87 5.42 -7.82
N GLU A 87 -9.97 6.59 -8.41
CA GLU A 87 -9.48 6.82 -9.76
C GLU A 87 -8.46 7.96 -9.72
N VAL A 88 -7.52 7.92 -10.66
CA VAL A 88 -6.59 9.02 -10.86
C VAL A 88 -7.27 10.02 -11.78
N ASP A 89 -7.43 11.27 -11.34
CA ASP A 89 -8.11 12.28 -12.14
C ASP A 89 -7.23 12.78 -13.29
N GLY A 90 -7.78 13.67 -14.12
CA GLY A 90 -7.08 14.21 -15.29
C GLY A 90 -5.80 14.96 -14.95
N SER A 91 -5.66 15.42 -13.72
CA SER A 91 -4.45 16.10 -13.23
C SER A 91 -3.47 15.14 -12.54
N GLY A 92 -3.77 13.84 -12.53
CA GLY A 92 -2.90 12.85 -11.90
C GLY A 92 -3.05 12.77 -10.40
N ARG A 93 -4.20 13.17 -9.84
CA ARG A 93 -4.42 13.19 -8.40
C ARG A 93 -5.36 12.08 -7.96
N VAL A 94 -5.13 11.61 -6.74
CA VAL A 94 -5.97 10.61 -6.07
C VAL A 94 -6.61 11.29 -4.84
N GLN A 95 -7.91 11.06 -4.64
CA GLN A 95 -8.62 11.56 -3.47
C GLN A 95 -8.47 10.58 -2.32
N ILE A 96 -7.96 11.05 -1.19
CA ILE A 96 -7.87 10.23 0.02
C ILE A 96 -9.01 10.61 0.95
N ALA A 97 -9.86 9.64 1.29
CA ALA A 97 -11.00 9.86 2.16
C ALA A 97 -10.54 10.24 3.57
N LYS A 98 -11.35 11.02 4.28
CA LYS A 98 -10.99 11.55 5.59
C LYS A 98 -10.69 10.46 6.62
N ASP A 99 -11.42 9.36 6.60
CA ASP A 99 -11.19 8.24 7.52
C ASP A 99 -9.83 7.58 7.27
N LEU A 100 -9.38 7.53 6.02
CA LEU A 100 -8.07 6.98 5.68
C LEU A 100 -6.96 7.95 6.07
N VAL A 101 -7.16 9.25 5.86
CA VAL A 101 -6.22 10.27 6.34
C VAL A 101 -6.01 10.14 7.84
N ALA A 102 -7.11 9.98 8.58
CA ALA A 102 -7.05 9.83 10.04
C ALA A 102 -6.34 8.54 10.46
N PHE A 103 -6.65 7.44 9.80
CA PHE A 103 -6.02 6.15 10.12
C PHE A 103 -4.50 6.21 9.97
N ALA A 104 -4.01 6.81 8.89
CA ALA A 104 -2.59 6.88 8.60
C ALA A 104 -1.90 8.09 9.24
N ASN A 105 -2.67 8.88 9.99
CA ASN A 105 -2.16 10.08 10.66
C ASN A 105 -1.46 11.04 9.67
N ILE A 106 -2.03 11.16 8.47
CA ILE A 106 -1.46 12.01 7.43
C ILE A 106 -1.71 13.48 7.75
N ASP A 107 -0.64 14.27 7.74
CA ASP A 107 -0.74 15.72 7.84
C ASP A 107 -0.62 16.31 6.43
N LYS A 108 0.46 16.96 6.07
CA LYS A 108 0.66 17.53 4.74
C LYS A 108 1.66 16.76 3.92
N GLU A 109 2.74 16.33 4.55
CA GLU A 109 3.84 15.68 3.85
C GLU A 109 3.70 14.18 3.94
N VAL A 110 3.78 13.53 2.80
CA VAL A 110 3.67 12.07 2.70
C VAL A 110 4.84 11.52 1.91
N VAL A 111 5.10 10.23 2.13
CA VAL A 111 6.03 9.46 1.30
C VAL A 111 5.20 8.42 0.55
N ILE A 112 5.38 8.40 -0.76
CA ILE A 112 4.79 7.38 -1.63
C ILE A 112 5.90 6.39 -1.91
N SER A 113 5.73 5.16 -1.49
CA SER A 113 6.75 4.12 -1.60
C SER A 113 6.21 2.96 -2.41
N SER A 114 6.93 2.60 -3.47
CA SER A 114 6.57 1.43 -4.26
C SER A 114 6.97 0.15 -3.51
N ALA A 115 6.02 -0.75 -3.38
CA ALA A 115 6.21 -2.03 -2.70
C ALA A 115 5.89 -3.15 -3.68
N ILE A 116 6.70 -3.29 -4.70
CA ILE A 116 6.65 -4.26 -5.78
C ILE A 116 5.43 -4.03 -6.68
N ASN A 117 4.26 -4.51 -6.28
CA ASN A 117 3.04 -4.46 -7.10
C ASN A 117 1.97 -3.55 -6.52
N ILE A 118 2.24 -2.92 -5.38
CA ILE A 118 1.33 -1.96 -4.75
C ILE A 118 2.12 -0.72 -4.37
N ILE A 119 1.40 0.31 -3.98
CA ILE A 119 1.98 1.59 -3.56
C ILE A 119 1.57 1.85 -2.12
N GLU A 120 2.53 2.14 -1.26
CA GLU A 120 2.24 2.55 0.11
C GLU A 120 2.26 4.08 0.21
N ILE A 121 1.33 4.62 0.97
CA ILE A 121 1.25 6.05 1.24
C ILE A 121 1.38 6.24 2.74
N TRP A 122 2.42 6.94 3.14
CA TRP A 122 2.79 7.12 4.54
C TRP A 122 2.85 8.60 4.91
N ASP A 123 2.45 8.92 6.13
CA ASP A 123 2.89 10.16 6.73
C ASP A 123 4.41 10.16 6.78
N LYS A 124 5.04 11.29 6.46
CA LYS A 124 6.50 11.34 6.32
C LYS A 124 7.23 10.93 7.59
N GLU A 125 6.82 11.42 8.76
CA GLU A 125 7.48 11.07 10.01
C GLU A 125 7.33 9.59 10.34
N LEU A 126 6.16 9.03 10.11
CA LEU A 126 5.92 7.62 10.35
C LEU A 126 6.73 6.74 9.41
N TYR A 127 6.90 7.18 8.16
CA TYR A 127 7.73 6.46 7.21
C TYR A 127 9.18 6.40 7.68
N GLU A 128 9.73 7.55 8.10
CA GLU A 128 11.11 7.60 8.57
C GLU A 128 11.35 6.67 9.74
N LYS A 129 10.40 6.59 10.67
CA LYS A 129 10.50 5.67 11.80
C LYS A 129 10.41 4.22 11.37
N ALA A 130 9.59 3.92 10.36
CA ALA A 130 9.41 2.55 9.88
C ALA A 130 10.64 2.02 9.17
N VAL A 131 11.35 2.88 8.41
CA VAL A 131 12.53 2.44 7.67
C VAL A 131 13.82 2.54 8.49
N ASN A 132 13.80 3.29 9.60
CA ASN A 132 14.96 3.47 10.48
C ASN A 132 14.59 3.23 11.94
N PRO A 133 14.10 2.03 12.31
CA PRO A 133 13.80 1.75 13.71
C PRO A 133 15.09 1.60 14.50
N ASP A 134 15.11 2.19 15.70
CA ASP A 134 16.31 2.25 16.54
C ASP A 134 16.79 0.90 17.03
N ASP A 135 15.88 -0.06 17.16
CA ASP A 135 16.16 -1.36 17.80
C ASP A 135 16.34 -2.51 16.82
N THR A 136 16.42 -2.22 15.51
CA THR A 136 16.47 -3.26 14.48
C THR A 136 17.76 -3.18 13.67
N ASP A 137 18.42 -4.32 13.51
CA ASP A 137 19.57 -4.45 12.63
C ASP A 137 19.09 -4.91 11.26
N PHE A 138 19.05 -3.98 10.30
CA PHE A 138 18.55 -4.30 8.96
C PHE A 138 19.43 -5.32 8.24
N ALA A 139 20.76 -5.27 8.46
CA ALA A 139 21.65 -6.24 7.84
C ALA A 139 21.32 -7.67 8.29
N ALA A 140 21.04 -7.85 9.57
CA ALA A 140 20.64 -9.15 10.10
C ALA A 140 19.30 -9.60 9.53
N LEU A 141 18.34 -8.68 9.41
CA LEU A 141 17.04 -8.97 8.80
C LEU A 141 17.21 -9.39 7.34
N ALA A 142 18.03 -8.66 6.58
CA ALA A 142 18.26 -8.96 5.17
C ALA A 142 18.87 -10.34 4.99
N GLU A 143 19.82 -10.71 5.85
CA GLU A 143 20.43 -12.02 5.81
C GLU A 143 19.43 -13.12 6.15
N ASP A 144 18.60 -12.89 7.16
CA ASP A 144 17.57 -13.84 7.57
C ASP A 144 16.52 -14.07 6.46
N VAL A 145 16.09 -13.00 5.81
CA VAL A 145 15.03 -13.07 4.81
C VAL A 145 15.55 -13.56 3.45
N MET A 146 16.73 -13.10 3.02
CA MET A 146 17.25 -13.36 1.67
C MET A 146 18.52 -14.19 1.63
N GLY A 147 19.18 -14.39 2.76
CA GLY A 147 20.48 -15.03 2.80
C GLY A 147 20.48 -16.55 2.78
N ASN A 148 19.34 -17.19 3.07
CA ASN A 148 19.21 -18.66 3.14
C ASN A 148 18.40 -19.18 1.96
N GLU A 149 18.95 -19.02 0.76
CA GLU A 149 18.27 -19.43 -0.48
C GLU A 149 18.00 -20.94 -0.50
N ASP A 150 18.90 -21.75 0.05
CA ASP A 150 18.73 -23.19 0.08
C ASP A 150 17.47 -23.60 0.84
N ASP A 151 17.17 -22.92 1.94
CA ASP A 151 15.97 -23.19 2.72
C ASP A 151 14.71 -22.82 1.93
N ASN A 152 14.76 -21.74 1.17
CA ASN A 152 13.65 -21.29 0.35
C ASN A 152 13.42 -22.21 -0.85
N GLU A 153 14.48 -22.75 -1.42
CA GLU A 153 14.37 -23.65 -2.57
C GLU A 153 13.84 -25.03 -2.17
N ILE A 154 14.19 -25.49 -0.97
CA ILE A 154 13.76 -26.79 -0.49
C ILE A 154 12.30 -26.79 -0.08
N SER A 155 11.82 -25.66 0.38
CA SER A 155 10.43 -25.51 0.77
C SER A 155 9.52 -25.32 -0.43
#